data_1abfd0796099d3d6998c8dba3f177d19
#
_entry.id   1abfd0796099d3d6998c8dba3f177d19
#
_cell.length_a   1.000
_cell.length_b   1.000
_cell.length_c   1.000
_cell.angle_alpha   90.00
_cell.angle_beta   90.00
_cell.angle_gamma   90.00
#
_symmetry.space_group_name_H-M   'P 1'
#
loop_
_entity.id
_entity.type
_entity.pdbx_description
1 polymer ?
#
loop_
_entity_poly.entity_id
_entity_poly.type
_entity_poly.pdbx_seq_one_letter_code
_entity_poly.pdbx_strand_id
1 'polypeptide(L)'
;MTVLPFLFPAATPGLVVGCFIVNLFSPYSLDLVFGTLATLLACLLTQRMPNRWLAPLPPVLCNMVIVGAEIAWYLVGFGPGFWAAYAFNAFTVGVGELIACVILGQLLLTALPKVPVLRPFIPERRLANI
;
A
#
# COMPACT_ATOMS: atom_id res chain seq x y z
N MET A 1 -3.48 -3.68 3.11
CA MET A 1 -3.55 -3.11 4.49
C MET A 1 -3.17 -1.62 4.56
N THR A 2 -2.44 -1.08 3.60
CA THR A 2 -1.98 0.32 3.53
C THR A 2 -3.08 1.38 3.37
N VAL A 3 -4.34 0.98 3.23
CA VAL A 3 -5.52 1.87 3.30
C VAL A 3 -5.91 2.22 4.73
N LEU A 4 -5.48 1.42 5.71
CA LEU A 4 -5.82 1.59 7.13
C LEU A 4 -5.41 2.95 7.71
N PRO A 5 -4.26 3.55 7.36
CA PRO A 5 -3.85 4.87 7.81
C PRO A 5 -4.81 6.00 7.44
N PHE A 6 -5.73 5.78 6.50
CA PHE A 6 -6.80 6.73 6.21
C PHE A 6 -7.69 6.95 7.45
N LEU A 7 -8.04 5.88 8.17
CA LEU A 7 -8.85 5.95 9.40
C LEU A 7 -7.97 6.13 10.64
N PHE A 8 -6.86 5.40 10.71
CA PHE A 8 -5.97 5.31 11.85
C PHE A 8 -4.54 5.70 11.44
N PRO A 9 -4.19 7.00 11.46
CA PRO A 9 -2.82 7.42 11.15
C PRO A 9 -1.76 6.74 12.04
N ALA A 10 -2.12 6.45 13.30
CA ALA A 10 -1.27 5.74 14.25
C ALA A 10 -0.96 4.29 13.86
N ALA A 11 -1.68 3.70 12.90
CA ALA A 11 -1.39 2.36 12.38
C ALA A 11 -0.15 2.32 11.47
N THR A 12 0.32 3.47 10.96
CA THR A 12 1.47 3.55 10.04
C THR A 12 2.72 2.89 10.58
N PRO A 13 3.21 3.18 11.81
CA PRO A 13 4.39 2.53 12.34
C PRO A 13 4.26 1.00 12.40
N GLY A 14 3.09 0.52 12.84
CA GLY A 14 2.82 -0.92 12.91
C GLY A 14 2.82 -1.59 11.53
N LEU A 15 2.25 -0.94 10.52
CA LEU A 15 2.25 -1.47 9.15
C LEU A 15 3.64 -1.49 8.54
N VAL A 16 4.45 -0.46 8.77
CA VAL A 16 5.83 -0.38 8.28
C VAL A 16 6.71 -1.44 8.94
N VAL A 17 6.63 -1.58 10.27
CA VAL A 17 7.37 -2.60 11.00
C VAL A 17 6.90 -4.00 10.60
N GLY A 18 5.59 -4.22 10.45
CA GLY A 18 5.05 -5.48 9.98
C GLY A 18 5.53 -5.83 8.57
N CYS A 19 5.54 -4.87 7.64
CA CYS A 19 6.09 -5.06 6.30
C CYS A 19 7.57 -5.39 6.34
N PHE A 20 8.36 -4.67 7.13
CA PHE A 20 9.78 -4.94 7.31
C PHE A 20 10.03 -6.38 7.80
N ILE A 21 9.30 -6.83 8.83
CA ILE A 21 9.42 -8.19 9.36
C ILE A 21 9.06 -9.23 8.30
N VAL A 22 7.98 -9.04 7.57
CA VAL A 22 7.57 -9.97 6.49
C VAL A 22 8.63 -10.02 5.40
N ASN A 23 9.18 -8.87 5.02
CA ASN A 23 10.20 -8.78 3.98
C ASN A 23 11.55 -9.38 4.39
N LEU A 24 11.82 -9.60 5.68
CA LEU A 24 12.97 -10.40 6.13
C LEU A 24 12.91 -11.86 5.65
N PHE A 25 11.71 -12.36 5.39
CA PHE A 25 11.48 -13.72 4.89
C PHE A 25 11.21 -13.76 3.38
N SER A 26 11.27 -12.60 2.70
CA SER A 26 11.13 -12.52 1.24
C SER A 26 12.33 -13.15 0.54
N PRO A 27 12.13 -13.88 -0.56
CA PRO A 27 13.23 -14.34 -1.41
C PRO A 27 13.97 -13.19 -2.10
N TYR A 28 13.36 -12.01 -2.12
CA TYR A 28 13.92 -10.80 -2.74
C TYR A 28 14.54 -9.91 -1.67
N SER A 29 15.88 -9.85 -1.63
CA SER A 29 16.59 -9.09 -0.60
C SER A 29 16.37 -7.58 -0.67
N LEU A 30 16.09 -7.04 -1.84
CA LEU A 30 15.76 -5.62 -2.02
C LEU A 30 14.39 -5.25 -1.47
N ASP A 31 13.47 -6.19 -1.39
CA ASP A 31 12.12 -6.02 -0.85
C ASP A 31 12.14 -5.51 0.61
N LEU A 32 13.20 -5.87 1.35
CA LEU A 32 13.42 -5.38 2.71
C LEU A 32 13.49 -3.84 2.74
N VAL A 33 14.13 -3.23 1.76
CA VAL A 33 14.31 -1.78 1.68
C VAL A 33 13.19 -1.15 0.85
N PHE A 34 13.04 -1.58 -0.39
CA PHE A 34 12.11 -0.96 -1.34
C PHE A 34 10.66 -1.26 -1.04
N GLY A 35 10.30 -2.48 -0.67
CA GLY A 35 8.95 -2.85 -0.26
C GLY A 35 8.51 -2.14 1.03
N THR A 36 9.43 -2.05 2.01
CA THR A 36 9.17 -1.32 3.25
C THR A 36 9.04 0.19 3.00
N LEU A 37 9.89 0.75 2.13
CA LEU A 37 9.82 2.15 1.74
C LEU A 37 8.52 2.46 0.97
N ALA A 38 8.11 1.59 0.05
CA ALA A 38 6.84 1.69 -0.66
C ALA A 38 5.65 1.72 0.31
N THR A 39 5.66 0.83 1.31
CA THR A 39 4.64 0.79 2.37
C THR A 39 4.63 2.07 3.19
N LEU A 40 5.78 2.60 3.59
CA LEU A 40 5.87 3.86 4.33
C LEU A 40 5.30 5.02 3.53
N LEU A 41 5.72 5.18 2.28
CA LEU A 41 5.23 6.24 1.38
C LEU A 41 3.72 6.10 1.13
N ALA A 42 3.25 4.88 0.86
CA ALA A 42 1.82 4.61 0.69
C ALA A 42 1.01 5.02 1.91
N CYS A 43 1.46 4.65 3.11
CA CYS A 43 0.79 5.01 4.36
C CYS A 43 0.74 6.52 4.59
N LEU A 44 1.86 7.23 4.40
CA LEU A 44 1.96 8.67 4.58
C LEU A 44 1.07 9.44 3.59
N LEU A 45 1.03 9.00 2.34
CA LEU A 45 0.17 9.60 1.32
C LEU A 45 -1.31 9.29 1.58
N THR A 46 -1.63 8.06 1.98
CA THR A 46 -3.01 7.65 2.29
C THR A 46 -3.61 8.47 3.43
N GLN A 47 -2.81 8.80 4.46
CA GLN A 47 -3.25 9.69 5.54
C GLN A 47 -3.71 11.06 5.06
N ARG A 48 -3.16 11.56 3.96
CA ARG A 48 -3.46 12.88 3.39
C ARG A 48 -4.61 12.88 2.41
N MET A 49 -5.14 11.71 2.02
CA MET A 49 -6.24 11.64 1.06
C MET A 49 -7.51 12.27 1.62
N PRO A 50 -8.23 13.07 0.82
CA PRO A 50 -9.45 13.75 1.26
C PRO A 50 -10.61 12.77 1.42
N ASN A 51 -10.72 11.75 0.54
CA ASN A 51 -11.85 10.85 0.46
C ASN A 51 -11.43 9.39 0.56
N ARG A 52 -12.33 8.54 1.08
CA ARG A 52 -12.12 7.09 1.16
C ARG A 52 -11.89 6.43 -0.21
N TRP A 53 -12.49 6.97 -1.27
CA TRP A 53 -12.33 6.43 -2.63
C TRP A 53 -10.96 6.70 -3.23
N LEU A 54 -10.28 7.76 -2.76
CA LEU A 54 -8.91 8.10 -3.17
C LEU A 54 -7.86 7.41 -2.28
N ALA A 55 -8.26 6.91 -1.12
CA ALA A 55 -7.35 6.22 -0.19
C ALA A 55 -6.60 5.02 -0.80
N PRO A 56 -7.16 4.24 -1.75
CA PRO A 56 -6.43 3.18 -2.44
C PRO A 56 -5.35 3.63 -3.42
N LEU A 57 -5.41 4.86 -3.92
CA LEU A 57 -4.48 5.33 -4.98
C LEU A 57 -3.01 5.34 -4.55
N PRO A 58 -2.62 5.89 -3.38
CA PRO A 58 -1.23 5.91 -2.96
C PRO A 58 -0.59 4.51 -2.88
N PRO A 59 -1.18 3.49 -2.23
CA PRO A 59 -0.58 2.17 -2.22
C PRO A 59 -0.46 1.54 -3.61
N VAL A 60 -1.47 1.73 -4.48
CA VAL A 60 -1.41 1.24 -5.86
C VAL A 60 -0.24 1.88 -6.60
N LEU A 61 -0.10 3.21 -6.55
CA LEU A 61 0.96 3.92 -7.25
C LEU A 61 2.35 3.61 -6.69
N CYS A 62 2.51 3.60 -5.37
CA CYS A 62 3.80 3.30 -4.75
C CYS A 62 4.28 1.89 -5.08
N ASN A 63 3.42 0.89 -4.97
CA ASN A 63 3.78 -0.49 -5.28
C ASN A 63 3.98 -0.70 -6.79
N MET A 64 3.14 -0.12 -7.63
CA MET A 64 3.29 -0.18 -9.08
C MET A 64 4.65 0.35 -9.55
N VAL A 65 5.08 1.50 -9.00
CA VAL A 65 6.34 2.14 -9.38
C VAL A 65 7.54 1.43 -8.74
N ILE A 66 7.52 1.25 -7.42
CA ILE A 66 8.69 0.77 -6.66
C ILE A 66 8.84 -0.75 -6.82
N VAL A 67 7.80 -1.51 -6.49
CA VAL A 67 7.85 -2.98 -6.55
C VAL A 67 7.88 -3.47 -7.99
N GLY A 68 7.19 -2.80 -8.91
CA GLY A 68 7.26 -3.11 -10.34
C GLY A 68 8.68 -2.98 -10.90
N ALA A 69 9.42 -1.93 -10.49
CA ALA A 69 10.81 -1.74 -10.89
C ALA A 69 11.74 -2.78 -10.26
N GLU A 70 11.52 -3.12 -9.00
CA GLU A 70 12.26 -4.15 -8.29
C GLU A 70 12.15 -5.51 -8.97
N ILE A 71 10.93 -5.95 -9.25
CA ILE A 71 10.69 -7.24 -9.91
C ILE A 71 11.33 -7.25 -11.31
N ALA A 72 11.21 -6.17 -12.07
CA ALA A 72 11.81 -6.06 -13.38
C ALA A 72 13.35 -6.20 -13.31
N TRP A 73 13.96 -5.57 -12.30
CA TRP A 73 15.39 -5.67 -12.08
C TRP A 73 15.84 -7.10 -11.74
N TYR A 74 15.08 -7.82 -10.90
CA TYR A 74 15.39 -9.22 -10.60
C TYR A 74 15.26 -10.15 -11.81
N LEU A 75 14.32 -9.86 -12.72
CA LEU A 75 14.08 -10.71 -13.90
C LEU A 75 15.11 -10.52 -15.00
N VAL A 76 15.48 -9.28 -15.29
CA VAL A 76 16.28 -8.95 -16.48
C VAL A 76 17.48 -8.03 -16.21
N GLY A 77 17.68 -7.56 -14.97
CA GLY A 77 18.67 -6.54 -14.63
C GLY A 77 18.42 -5.23 -15.40
N PHE A 78 19.43 -4.34 -15.44
CA PHE A 78 19.40 -3.11 -16.24
C PHE A 78 19.81 -3.37 -17.70
N GLY A 79 19.17 -4.34 -18.34
CA GLY A 79 19.43 -4.70 -19.74
C GLY A 79 18.39 -4.12 -20.71
N PRO A 80 18.52 -4.42 -22.03
CA PRO A 80 17.61 -3.91 -23.05
C PRO A 80 16.13 -4.27 -22.83
N GLY A 81 15.84 -5.35 -22.08
CA GLY A 81 14.49 -5.79 -21.76
C GLY A 81 13.88 -5.16 -20.50
N PHE A 82 14.63 -4.33 -19.76
CA PHE A 82 14.20 -3.76 -18.48
C PHE A 82 12.88 -3.00 -18.59
N TRP A 83 12.77 -2.10 -19.55
CA TRP A 83 11.57 -1.26 -19.68
C TRP A 83 10.30 -2.05 -20.02
N ALA A 84 10.43 -3.10 -20.84
CA ALA A 84 9.30 -3.99 -21.17
C ALA A 84 8.89 -4.80 -19.94
N ALA A 85 9.86 -5.37 -19.22
CA ALA A 85 9.61 -6.09 -17.97
C ALA A 85 9.02 -5.17 -16.89
N TYR A 86 9.54 -3.95 -16.76
CA TYR A 86 9.02 -2.96 -15.83
C TYR A 86 7.56 -2.60 -16.14
N ALA A 87 7.24 -2.28 -17.39
CA ALA A 87 5.88 -1.94 -17.79
C ALA A 87 4.89 -3.08 -17.51
N PHE A 88 5.27 -4.32 -17.81
CA PHE A 88 4.46 -5.50 -17.54
C PHE A 88 4.26 -5.72 -16.04
N ASN A 89 5.33 -5.70 -15.26
CA ASN A 89 5.26 -5.92 -13.80
C ASN A 89 4.54 -4.77 -13.09
N ALA A 90 4.81 -3.52 -13.47
CA ALA A 90 4.09 -2.36 -12.93
C ALA A 90 2.59 -2.47 -13.18
N PHE A 91 2.18 -2.88 -14.39
CA PHE A 91 0.78 -3.08 -14.73
C PHE A 91 0.14 -4.19 -13.89
N THR A 92 0.76 -5.36 -13.79
CA THR A 92 0.23 -6.50 -13.05
C THR A 92 0.15 -6.23 -11.55
N VAL A 93 1.19 -5.62 -10.97
CA VAL A 93 1.20 -5.17 -9.57
C VAL A 93 0.12 -4.12 -9.35
N GLY A 94 0.00 -3.14 -10.24
CA GLY A 94 -1.00 -2.08 -10.16
C GLY A 94 -2.43 -2.63 -10.17
N VAL A 95 -2.74 -3.56 -11.06
CA VAL A 95 -4.06 -4.21 -11.14
C VAL A 95 -4.35 -5.03 -9.89
N GLY A 96 -3.39 -5.84 -9.42
CA GLY A 96 -3.53 -6.62 -8.20
C GLY A 96 -3.79 -5.77 -6.96
N GLU A 97 -3.00 -4.71 -6.78
CA GLU A 97 -3.16 -3.75 -5.68
C GLU A 97 -4.48 -2.97 -5.80
N LEU A 98 -4.88 -2.59 -7.00
CA LEU A 98 -6.13 -1.88 -7.22
C LEU A 98 -7.32 -2.74 -6.76
N ILE A 99 -7.37 -3.99 -7.18
CA ILE A 99 -8.41 -4.94 -6.77
C ILE A 99 -8.40 -5.12 -5.25
N ALA A 100 -7.24 -5.39 -4.66
CA ALA A 100 -7.11 -5.59 -3.23
C ALA A 100 -7.48 -4.34 -2.43
N CYS A 101 -6.99 -3.17 -2.81
CA CYS A 101 -7.23 -1.93 -2.07
C CYS A 101 -8.63 -1.36 -2.30
N VAL A 102 -9.22 -1.52 -3.48
CA VAL A 102 -10.59 -1.05 -3.75
C VAL A 102 -11.60 -2.00 -3.13
N ILE A 103 -11.48 -3.32 -3.33
CA ILE A 103 -12.47 -4.26 -2.81
C ILE A 103 -12.28 -4.46 -1.31
N LEU A 104 -11.13 -5.02 -0.90
CA LEU A 104 -10.89 -5.35 0.51
C LEU A 104 -10.66 -4.09 1.36
N GLY A 105 -10.00 -3.08 0.80
CA GLY A 105 -9.76 -1.81 1.48
C GLY A 105 -11.06 -1.06 1.76
N GLN A 106 -11.97 -0.93 0.79
CA GLN A 106 -13.26 -0.28 1.01
C GLN A 106 -14.16 -1.07 1.96
N LEU A 107 -14.13 -2.41 1.88
CA LEU A 107 -14.83 -3.25 2.85
C LEU A 107 -14.32 -2.97 4.28
N LEU A 108 -13.02 -2.90 4.46
CA LEU A 108 -12.38 -2.61 5.74
C LEU A 108 -12.74 -1.20 6.23
N LEU A 109 -12.62 -0.18 5.38
CA LEU A 109 -12.96 1.20 5.72
C LEU A 109 -14.45 1.38 6.07
N THR A 110 -15.32 0.53 5.56
CA THR A 110 -16.74 0.55 5.86
C THR A 110 -17.09 -0.24 7.13
N ALA A 111 -16.36 -1.33 7.40
CA ALA A 111 -16.61 -2.21 8.54
C ALA A 111 -16.04 -1.67 9.85
N LEU A 112 -14.82 -1.12 9.84
CA LEU A 112 -14.11 -0.67 11.05
C LEU A 112 -14.86 0.41 11.84
N PRO A 113 -15.48 1.44 11.24
CA PRO A 113 -16.24 2.45 11.99
C PRO A 113 -17.50 1.91 12.67
N LYS A 114 -17.98 0.73 12.24
CA LYS A 114 -19.14 0.06 12.86
C LYS A 114 -18.78 -0.69 14.15
N VAL A 115 -17.48 -0.92 14.39
CA VAL A 115 -17.01 -1.59 15.60
C VAL A 115 -16.92 -0.57 16.74
N PRO A 116 -17.76 -0.71 17.81
CA PRO A 116 -17.85 0.30 18.88
C PRO A 116 -16.52 0.58 19.59
N VAL A 117 -15.70 -0.46 19.75
CA VAL A 117 -14.38 -0.37 20.43
C VAL A 117 -13.37 0.46 19.63
N LEU A 118 -13.47 0.47 18.29
CA LEU A 118 -12.52 1.17 17.42
C LEU A 118 -12.95 2.61 17.11
N ARG A 119 -14.25 2.90 17.22
CA ARG A 119 -14.81 4.21 16.90
C ARG A 119 -14.16 5.39 17.62
N PRO A 120 -13.82 5.31 18.93
CA PRO A 120 -13.17 6.41 19.64
C PRO A 120 -11.77 6.78 19.10
N PHE A 121 -11.11 5.84 18.40
CA PHE A 121 -9.76 6.03 17.85
C PHE A 121 -9.78 6.63 16.44
N ILE A 122 -10.97 6.76 15.83
CA ILE A 122 -11.11 7.33 14.48
C ILE A 122 -11.40 8.83 14.64
N PRO A 123 -10.58 9.72 14.05
CA PRO A 123 -10.86 11.15 14.08
C PRO A 123 -12.23 11.48 13.47
N GLU A 124 -13.01 12.32 14.09
CA GLU A 124 -14.37 12.69 13.64
C GLU A 124 -14.38 13.22 12.20
N ARG A 125 -13.34 13.97 11.84
CA ARG A 125 -13.12 14.45 10.47
C ARG A 125 -13.06 13.32 9.43
N ARG A 126 -12.63 12.12 9.82
CA ARG A 126 -12.58 10.96 8.93
C ARG A 126 -13.92 10.23 8.89
N LEU A 127 -14.65 10.22 9.97
CA LEU A 127 -16.02 9.67 10.01
C LEU A 127 -16.97 10.42 9.07
N ALA A 128 -16.78 11.72 8.89
CA ALA A 128 -17.58 12.53 7.97
C ALA A 128 -17.31 12.22 6.49
N ASN A 129 -16.17 11.60 6.16
CA ASN A 129 -15.74 11.30 4.78
C ASN A 129 -15.89 9.81 4.40
N ILE A 130 -16.62 9.05 5.21
CA ILE A 130 -16.99 7.65 5.01
C ILE A 130 -18.45 7.57 4.66
#